data_b4cf400a8138eae29e3a26f6cb4df169
#
_entry.id   b4cf400a8138eae29e3a26f6cb4df169
#
_cell.length_a   1.000
_cell.length_b   1.000
_cell.length_c   1.000
_cell.angle_alpha   90.00
_cell.angle_beta   90.00
_cell.angle_gamma   90.00
#
_symmetry.space_group_name_H-M   'P 1'
#
loop_
_entity.id
_entity.type
_entity.pdbx_description
1 polymer ?
#
loop_
_entity_poly.entity_id
_entity_poly.type
_entity_poly.pdbx_seq_one_letter_code
_entity_poly.pdbx_strand_id
1 'polypeptide(L)'
;MEMPQGEKEMTTHTQSHDESVLDMLREDEAFAIEYLSVALEEIDEDGGEDAFLIAIRRLIEARGGMGNLSKNTGLARPNLYRSIAAGGDPKLSTILKVLQALGVGMSKVASHRADVGSQRTDQ
;
A
#
# COMPACT_ATOMS: atom_id res chain seq x y z
N MET A 1 36.95 -10.75 -7.91
CA MET A 1 36.90 -9.90 -6.74
C MET A 1 35.89 -8.78 -6.88
N GLU A 2 35.89 -8.10 -7.99
CA GLU A 2 35.00 -7.00 -8.17
C GLU A 2 33.55 -7.39 -8.40
N MET A 3 33.32 -8.57 -8.92
CA MET A 3 31.96 -8.97 -9.21
C MET A 3 31.08 -9.00 -7.99
N PRO A 4 31.52 -9.53 -6.85
CA PRO A 4 30.69 -9.49 -5.65
C PRO A 4 30.36 -8.07 -5.22
N GLN A 5 31.31 -7.16 -5.40
CA GLN A 5 31.05 -5.77 -5.03
C GLN A 5 30.00 -5.14 -5.94
N GLY A 6 30.08 -5.45 -7.23
CA GLY A 6 29.06 -4.95 -8.15
C GLY A 6 27.69 -5.42 -7.80
N GLU A 7 27.56 -6.69 -7.45
CA GLU A 7 26.28 -7.22 -7.05
C GLU A 7 25.77 -6.56 -5.78
N LYS A 8 26.67 -6.33 -4.83
CA LYS A 8 26.31 -5.65 -3.60
C LYS A 8 25.76 -4.27 -3.88
N GLU A 9 26.41 -3.56 -4.77
CA GLU A 9 25.99 -2.20 -5.08
C GLU A 9 24.60 -2.18 -5.70
N MET A 10 24.32 -3.10 -6.59
CA MET A 10 22.98 -3.18 -7.18
C MET A 10 21.92 -3.49 -6.14
N THR A 11 22.21 -4.43 -5.26
CA THR A 11 21.27 -4.78 -4.20
C THR A 11 21.03 -3.60 -3.28
N THR A 12 22.08 -2.88 -2.92
CA THR A 12 21.96 -1.72 -2.05
C THR A 12 21.11 -0.65 -2.70
N HIS A 13 21.33 -0.42 -4.00
CA HIS A 13 20.58 0.58 -4.73
C HIS A 13 19.08 0.25 -4.74
N THR A 14 18.73 -1.00 -4.98
CA THR A 14 17.34 -1.45 -4.97
C THR A 14 16.72 -1.27 -3.59
N GLN A 15 17.45 -1.62 -2.55
CA GLN A 15 16.97 -1.46 -1.18
C GLN A 15 16.76 0.01 -0.84
N SER A 16 17.66 0.87 -1.29
CA SER A 16 17.51 2.31 -1.06
C SER A 16 16.24 2.84 -1.69
N HIS A 17 15.92 2.38 -2.89
CA HIS A 17 14.71 2.81 -3.56
C HIS A 17 13.46 2.37 -2.77
N ASP A 18 13.43 1.10 -2.35
CA ASP A 18 12.32 0.59 -1.55
C ASP A 18 12.18 1.35 -0.24
N GLU A 19 13.31 1.63 0.41
CA GLU A 19 13.29 2.35 1.67
C GLU A 19 12.75 3.76 1.49
N SER A 20 13.09 4.41 0.37
CA SER A 20 12.58 5.74 0.07
C SER A 20 11.07 5.73 -0.09
N VAL A 21 10.54 4.75 -0.79
CA VAL A 21 9.09 4.62 -0.97
C VAL A 21 8.42 4.39 0.37
N LEU A 22 8.96 3.51 1.20
CA LEU A 22 8.39 3.23 2.51
C LEU A 22 8.42 4.48 3.39
N ASP A 23 9.51 5.24 3.33
CA ASP A 23 9.59 6.48 4.09
C ASP A 23 8.50 7.46 3.67
N MET A 24 8.30 7.61 2.37
CA MET A 24 7.26 8.50 1.87
C MET A 24 5.87 8.03 2.27
N LEU A 25 5.63 6.73 2.22
CA LEU A 25 4.35 6.17 2.63
C LEU A 25 4.10 6.40 4.12
N ARG A 26 5.15 6.36 4.92
CA ARG A 26 5.02 6.56 6.37
C ARG A 26 4.77 8.02 6.71
N GLU A 27 5.45 8.94 6.05
CA GLU A 27 5.51 10.32 6.48
C GLU A 27 4.59 11.26 5.71
N ASP A 28 4.21 10.89 4.49
CA ASP A 28 3.47 11.77 3.60
C ASP A 28 2.10 11.18 3.32
N GLU A 29 1.08 11.70 3.99
CA GLU A 29 -0.27 11.18 3.81
C GLU A 29 -0.78 11.39 2.38
N ALA A 30 -0.46 12.52 1.77
CA ALA A 30 -0.88 12.78 0.40
C ALA A 30 -0.28 11.77 -0.56
N PHE A 31 0.98 11.42 -0.35
CA PHE A 31 1.63 10.40 -1.16
C PHE A 31 0.96 9.04 -0.96
N ALA A 32 0.64 8.69 0.28
CA ALA A 32 0.00 7.41 0.56
C ALA A 32 -1.36 7.30 -0.11
N ILE A 33 -2.14 8.39 -0.08
CA ILE A 33 -3.45 8.42 -0.71
C ILE A 33 -3.30 8.29 -2.24
N GLU A 34 -2.36 9.01 -2.81
CA GLU A 34 -2.11 8.92 -4.26
C GLU A 34 -1.68 7.51 -4.65
N TYR A 35 -0.80 6.91 -3.86
CA TYR A 35 -0.28 5.57 -4.11
C TYR A 35 -1.42 4.54 -4.16
N LEU A 36 -2.31 4.59 -3.18
CA LEU A 36 -3.45 3.68 -3.15
C LEU A 36 -4.48 4.01 -4.22
N SER A 37 -4.66 5.29 -4.53
CA SER A 37 -5.67 5.67 -5.51
C SER A 37 -5.29 5.22 -6.92
N VAL A 38 -4.00 5.21 -7.23
CA VAL A 38 -3.54 4.70 -8.52
C VAL A 38 -3.84 3.21 -8.62
N ALA A 39 -3.56 2.45 -7.56
CA ALA A 39 -3.86 1.03 -7.55
C ALA A 39 -5.37 0.78 -7.64
N LEU A 40 -6.16 1.62 -6.99
CA LEU A 40 -7.62 1.48 -7.05
C LEU A 40 -8.15 1.77 -8.45
N GLU A 41 -7.56 2.71 -9.13
CA GLU A 41 -7.98 3.05 -10.49
C GLU A 41 -7.87 1.85 -11.43
N GLU A 42 -6.91 0.98 -11.17
CA GLU A 42 -6.64 -0.17 -12.01
C GLU A 42 -7.21 -1.47 -11.46
N ILE A 43 -8.12 -1.37 -10.50
CA ILE A 43 -8.60 -2.54 -9.78
C ILE A 43 -9.31 -3.55 -10.68
N ASP A 44 -9.93 -3.08 -11.76
CA ASP A 44 -10.67 -3.95 -12.67
C ASP A 44 -9.80 -4.57 -13.76
N GLU A 45 -8.52 -4.17 -13.82
CA GLU A 45 -7.60 -4.75 -14.79
C GLU A 45 -7.12 -6.12 -14.31
N ASP A 46 -6.54 -6.90 -15.22
CA ASP A 46 -5.94 -8.17 -14.84
C ASP A 46 -4.87 -7.93 -13.79
N GLY A 47 -4.97 -8.66 -12.68
CA GLY A 47 -4.02 -8.49 -11.59
C GLY A 47 -4.24 -7.24 -10.75
N GLY A 48 -5.29 -6.47 -11.04
CA GLY A 48 -5.53 -5.22 -10.34
C GLY A 48 -5.84 -5.40 -8.86
N GLU A 49 -6.59 -6.44 -8.51
CA GLU A 49 -6.89 -6.70 -7.10
C GLU A 49 -5.62 -7.06 -6.33
N ASP A 50 -4.78 -7.91 -6.92
CA ASP A 50 -3.52 -8.26 -6.28
C ASP A 50 -2.62 -7.05 -6.11
N ALA A 51 -2.57 -6.20 -7.12
CA ALA A 51 -1.76 -4.99 -7.06
C ALA A 51 -2.25 -4.06 -5.95
N PHE A 52 -3.56 -3.96 -5.78
CA PHE A 52 -4.13 -3.14 -4.72
C PHE A 52 -3.77 -3.70 -3.35
N LEU A 53 -3.82 -5.02 -3.19
CA LEU A 53 -3.43 -5.65 -1.92
C LEU A 53 -1.94 -5.45 -1.65
N ILE A 54 -1.11 -5.51 -2.69
CA ILE A 54 0.32 -5.23 -2.52
C ILE A 54 0.52 -3.81 -2.03
N ALA A 55 -0.20 -2.86 -2.60
CA ALA A 55 -0.10 -1.47 -2.17
C ALA A 55 -0.49 -1.32 -0.70
N ILE A 56 -1.58 -1.99 -0.28
CA ILE A 56 -1.99 -1.95 1.11
C ILE A 56 -0.92 -2.56 2.02
N ARG A 57 -0.32 -3.68 1.61
CA ARG A 57 0.72 -4.30 2.42
C ARG A 57 1.93 -3.40 2.58
N ARG A 58 2.30 -2.68 1.53
CA ARG A 58 3.41 -1.75 1.63
C ARG A 58 3.12 -0.64 2.62
N LEU A 59 1.89 -0.14 2.60
CA LEU A 59 1.50 0.89 3.56
C LEU A 59 1.50 0.34 4.98
N ILE A 60 1.02 -0.89 5.18
CA ILE A 60 1.06 -1.52 6.49
C ILE A 60 2.51 -1.61 6.97
N GLU A 61 3.39 -2.06 6.11
CA GLU A 61 4.80 -2.19 6.45
C GLU A 61 5.41 -0.85 6.83
N ALA A 62 5.06 0.20 6.08
CA ALA A 62 5.58 1.53 6.33
C ALA A 62 5.09 2.11 7.65
N ARG A 63 3.91 1.72 8.09
CA ARG A 63 3.27 2.34 9.25
C ARG A 63 3.17 1.41 10.46
N GLY A 64 4.18 0.59 10.67
CA GLY A 64 4.30 -0.15 11.91
C GLY A 64 4.10 -1.66 11.80
N GLY A 65 3.73 -2.15 10.63
CA GLY A 65 3.62 -3.58 10.40
C GLY A 65 2.33 -4.20 10.90
N MET A 66 2.21 -5.49 10.67
CA MET A 66 0.99 -6.24 10.99
C MET A 66 0.68 -6.29 12.48
N GLY A 67 1.71 -6.35 13.32
CA GLY A 67 1.48 -6.37 14.75
C GLY A 67 0.81 -5.10 15.25
N ASN A 68 1.28 -3.96 14.77
CA ASN A 68 0.70 -2.69 15.11
C ASN A 68 -0.73 -2.58 14.58
N LEU A 69 -0.94 -3.03 13.36
CA LEU A 69 -2.25 -3.00 12.74
C LEU A 69 -3.24 -3.88 13.51
N SER A 70 -2.80 -5.05 13.97
CA SER A 70 -3.62 -5.95 14.76
C SER A 70 -4.10 -5.25 16.02
N LYS A 71 -3.20 -4.54 16.70
CA LYS A 71 -3.57 -3.80 17.90
C LYS A 71 -4.63 -2.74 17.60
N ASN A 72 -4.45 -2.02 16.50
CA ASN A 72 -5.31 -0.89 16.19
C ASN A 72 -6.68 -1.30 15.66
N THR A 73 -6.77 -2.47 15.05
CA THR A 73 -8.03 -2.94 14.46
C THR A 73 -8.78 -3.91 15.34
N GLY A 74 -8.07 -4.55 16.27
CA GLY A 74 -8.63 -5.66 17.02
C GLY A 74 -8.72 -6.94 16.23
N LEU A 75 -8.21 -6.97 15.00
CA LEU A 75 -8.22 -8.18 14.19
C LEU A 75 -7.03 -9.06 14.55
N ALA A 76 -7.26 -10.37 14.55
CA ALA A 76 -6.20 -11.32 14.91
C ALA A 76 -5.10 -11.27 13.87
N ARG A 77 -3.86 -11.24 14.34
CA ARG A 77 -2.69 -11.14 13.49
C ARG A 77 -2.62 -12.25 12.43
N PRO A 78 -2.84 -13.53 12.78
CA PRO A 78 -2.83 -14.57 11.75
C PRO A 78 -3.89 -14.36 10.67
N ASN A 79 -5.05 -13.86 11.04
CA ASN A 79 -6.10 -13.59 10.07
C ASN A 79 -5.71 -12.47 9.13
N LEU A 80 -5.08 -11.43 9.66
CA LEU A 80 -4.58 -10.33 8.83
C LEU A 80 -3.55 -10.83 7.82
N TYR A 81 -2.58 -11.60 8.29
CA TYR A 81 -1.57 -12.14 7.40
C TYR A 81 -2.18 -12.95 6.29
N ARG A 82 -3.12 -13.82 6.65
CA ARG A 82 -3.71 -14.73 5.67
C ARG A 82 -4.53 -13.98 4.63
N SER A 83 -5.32 -13.00 5.05
CA SER A 83 -6.22 -12.33 4.14
C SER A 83 -5.50 -11.32 3.25
N ILE A 84 -4.46 -10.67 3.74
CA ILE A 84 -3.78 -9.60 3.00
C ILE A 84 -2.56 -10.12 2.25
N ALA A 85 -2.12 -11.35 2.53
CA ALA A 85 -0.98 -11.94 1.87
C ALA A 85 -1.26 -12.15 0.39
N ALA A 86 -0.18 -12.41 -0.37
CA ALA A 86 -0.31 -12.72 -1.78
C ALA A 86 -1.28 -13.89 -1.98
N GLY A 87 -2.23 -13.72 -2.88
CA GLY A 87 -3.24 -14.73 -3.12
C GLY A 87 -4.37 -14.74 -2.10
N GLY A 88 -4.34 -13.83 -1.13
CA GLY A 88 -5.42 -13.72 -0.16
C GLY A 88 -6.66 -13.11 -0.78
N ASP A 89 -7.76 -13.24 -0.06
CA ASP A 89 -9.05 -12.72 -0.53
C ASP A 89 -9.78 -12.11 0.66
N PRO A 90 -9.34 -10.93 1.11
CA PRO A 90 -9.93 -10.30 2.28
C PRO A 90 -11.36 -9.83 1.98
N LYS A 91 -12.18 -9.87 3.02
CA LYS A 91 -13.52 -9.30 2.92
C LYS A 91 -13.41 -7.79 2.79
N LEU A 92 -14.40 -7.21 2.13
CA LEU A 92 -14.45 -5.76 2.00
C LEU A 92 -14.39 -5.08 3.37
N SER A 93 -15.13 -5.62 4.35
CA SER A 93 -15.12 -5.02 5.69
C SER A 93 -13.74 -5.02 6.31
N THR A 94 -12.94 -6.05 6.03
CA THR A 94 -11.56 -6.10 6.51
C THR A 94 -10.73 -5.01 5.87
N ILE A 95 -10.85 -4.86 4.55
CA ILE A 95 -10.11 -3.83 3.83
C ILE A 95 -10.45 -2.44 4.36
N LEU A 96 -11.74 -2.17 4.56
CA LEU A 96 -12.16 -0.86 5.05
C LEU A 96 -11.60 -0.57 6.44
N LYS A 97 -11.61 -1.57 7.32
CA LYS A 97 -11.06 -1.42 8.66
C LYS A 97 -9.56 -1.15 8.62
N VAL A 98 -8.85 -1.88 7.78
CA VAL A 98 -7.41 -1.75 7.66
C VAL A 98 -7.04 -0.35 7.18
N LEU A 99 -7.70 0.11 6.12
CA LEU A 99 -7.40 1.44 5.58
C LEU A 99 -7.72 2.53 6.57
N GLN A 100 -8.81 2.40 7.30
CA GLN A 100 -9.17 3.37 8.30
C GLN A 100 -8.14 3.43 9.42
N ALA A 101 -7.67 2.26 9.86
CA ALA A 101 -6.65 2.19 10.91
C ALA A 101 -5.32 2.79 10.43
N LEU A 102 -5.06 2.73 9.14
CA LEU A 102 -3.85 3.32 8.57
C LEU A 102 -4.00 4.83 8.30
N GLY A 103 -5.18 5.39 8.55
CA GLY A 103 -5.40 6.82 8.38
C GLY A 103 -5.72 7.25 6.96
N VAL A 104 -5.95 6.30 6.06
CA VAL A 104 -6.19 6.60 4.64
C VAL A 104 -7.47 5.90 4.18
N GLY A 105 -8.56 6.12 4.90
CA GLY A 105 -9.82 5.44 4.62
C GLY A 105 -10.20 5.43 3.14
N MET A 106 -10.98 4.44 2.77
CA MET A 106 -11.35 4.23 1.37
C MET A 106 -12.01 5.46 0.75
N SER A 107 -12.83 6.20 1.49
CA SER A 107 -13.48 7.36 0.91
C SER A 107 -12.48 8.45 0.54
N LYS A 108 -11.39 8.60 1.30
CA LYS A 108 -10.33 9.54 0.93
C LYS A 108 -9.65 9.11 -0.36
N VAL A 109 -9.35 7.82 -0.47
CA VAL A 109 -8.67 7.28 -1.64
C VAL A 109 -9.54 7.47 -2.88
N ALA A 110 -10.82 7.12 -2.78
CA ALA A 110 -11.74 7.24 -3.90
C ALA A 110 -11.96 8.69 -4.29
N SER A 111 -12.12 9.58 -3.30
CA SER A 111 -12.34 11.00 -3.56
C SER A 111 -11.13 11.63 -4.26
N HIS A 112 -9.95 11.23 -3.86
CA HIS A 112 -8.74 11.76 -4.46
C HIS A 112 -8.70 11.49 -5.96
N ARG A 113 -9.06 10.28 -6.36
CA ARG A 113 -9.04 9.89 -7.75
C ARG A 113 -10.11 10.64 -8.55
N ALA A 114 -11.28 10.84 -7.95
CA ALA A 114 -12.36 11.59 -8.57
C ALA A 114 -11.96 13.04 -8.78
N ASP A 115 -11.31 13.66 -7.79
CA ASP A 115 -10.85 15.04 -7.89
C ASP A 115 -9.84 15.20 -9.01
N VAL A 116 -8.90 14.28 -9.11
CA VAL A 116 -7.90 14.31 -10.17
C VAL A 116 -8.57 14.21 -11.53
N GLY A 117 -9.55 13.30 -11.64
CA GLY A 117 -10.30 13.14 -12.88
C GLY A 117 -11.07 14.39 -13.25
N SER A 118 -11.72 15.00 -12.27
CA SER A 118 -12.47 16.23 -12.50
C SER A 118 -11.57 17.36 -12.99
N GLN A 119 -10.41 17.49 -12.38
CA GLN A 119 -9.49 18.53 -12.78
C GLN A 119 -9.04 18.35 -14.22
N ARG A 120 -8.81 17.11 -14.63
CA ARG A 120 -8.42 16.86 -16.02
C ARG A 120 -9.55 17.16 -16.98
N THR A 121 -10.77 16.86 -16.58
CA THR A 121 -11.94 17.09 -17.42
C THR A 121 -12.16 18.57 -17.68
N ASP A 122 -11.86 19.40 -16.73
CA ASP A 122 -12.07 20.83 -16.82
C ASP A 122 -11.17 21.49 -17.84
N GLN A 123 -10.16 20.82 -18.31
CA GLN A 123 -9.28 21.38 -19.31
C GLN A 123 -9.66 20.94 -20.70
#